data_517f47903c6bc22b2a8d0b34df9f4c1f
#
_entry.id   517f47903c6bc22b2a8d0b34df9f4c1f
#
_cell.length_a   1.000
_cell.length_b   1.000
_cell.length_c   1.000
_cell.angle_alpha   90.00
_cell.angle_beta   90.00
_cell.angle_gamma   90.00
#
_symmetry.space_group_name_H-M   'P 1'
#
loop_
_entity.id
_entity.type
_entity.pdbx_description
1 polymer ?
#
loop_
_entity_poly.entity_id
_entity_poly.type
_entity_poly.pdbx_seq_one_letter_code
_entity_poly.pdbx_strand_id
1 'polypeptide(L)'
;YDLSLEKFSGEANIFRLQVVNLPRQITYEFTDPQTQARLSQIKFTEGVTSMQLSLRLYLPKNADEQVVIDKPIEFYTLALDNEQSARIEEMLSKKTHLSPEEIESLRAGNVRLEILPRGVGRIEVQALNLYHEIRVGENVKMEVRVKNTGTRLLNNIRIYTDLPLNWRSEVKPDLVATLEQNKEEIVNIDFIPPADVSVGDYEPKIRTECIAANRRVESEDKIVRIHVSAKTNVLGITALIVLLIGLLVGIVVFGIKLTRR
;
A
#
# COMPACT_ATOMS: atom_id res chain seq x y z
N TYR A 1 -21.32 6.07 14.26
CA TYR A 1 -21.92 6.83 15.33
C TYR A 1 -23.29 6.26 15.63
N ASP A 2 -23.59 6.10 16.90
CA ASP A 2 -24.93 5.74 17.36
C ASP A 2 -25.64 7.00 17.80
N LEU A 3 -26.82 7.22 17.22
CA LEU A 3 -27.61 8.44 17.39
C LEU A 3 -28.96 8.08 18.00
N SER A 4 -29.44 8.92 18.91
CA SER A 4 -30.79 8.85 19.42
C SER A 4 -31.55 10.09 18.96
N LEU A 5 -32.68 9.89 18.30
CA LEU A 5 -33.58 10.96 17.90
C LEU A 5 -34.81 10.92 18.81
N GLU A 6 -35.07 12.02 19.50
CA GLU A 6 -36.20 12.17 20.40
C GLU A 6 -37.17 13.25 19.89
N LYS A 7 -38.43 12.92 19.90
CA LYS A 7 -39.52 13.84 19.55
C LYS A 7 -40.19 14.39 20.81
N PHE A 8 -39.97 15.67 21.06
CA PHE A 8 -40.57 16.34 22.24
C PHE A 8 -41.94 16.97 21.97
N SER A 9 -42.16 17.55 20.78
CA SER A 9 -43.39 18.25 20.42
C SER A 9 -43.50 18.40 18.89
N GLY A 10 -44.63 18.87 18.40
CA GLY A 10 -44.88 19.17 16.99
C GLY A 10 -45.74 18.14 16.28
N GLU A 11 -46.38 18.55 15.18
CA GLU A 11 -47.31 17.74 14.40
C GLU A 11 -46.60 16.82 13.40
N ALA A 12 -45.37 17.20 12.99
CA ALA A 12 -44.59 16.41 12.06
C ALA A 12 -44.21 15.05 12.68
N ASN A 13 -44.44 13.98 11.94
CA ASN A 13 -44.14 12.63 12.34
C ASN A 13 -43.09 11.95 11.41
N ILE A 14 -42.79 12.57 10.27
CA ILE A 14 -41.84 12.06 9.29
C ILE A 14 -40.65 13.04 9.21
N PHE A 15 -39.45 12.53 9.36
CA PHE A 15 -38.21 13.31 9.31
C PHE A 15 -37.25 12.69 8.32
N ARG A 16 -36.72 13.49 7.40
CA ARG A 16 -35.65 13.14 6.50
C ARG A 16 -34.32 13.27 7.23
N LEU A 17 -33.43 12.28 7.03
CA LEU A 17 -32.11 12.28 7.63
C LEU A 17 -31.08 12.79 6.61
N GLN A 18 -30.28 13.77 7.00
CA GLN A 18 -29.30 14.38 6.12
C GLN A 18 -28.02 14.74 6.88
N VAL A 19 -26.86 14.59 6.20
CA VAL A 19 -25.57 15.07 6.69
C VAL A 19 -25.15 16.28 5.86
N VAL A 20 -24.64 17.33 6.51
CA VAL A 20 -24.14 18.54 5.86
C VAL A 20 -22.72 18.85 6.33
N ASN A 21 -21.99 19.66 5.56
CA ASN A 21 -20.59 20.04 5.79
C ASN A 21 -19.59 18.87 5.74
N LEU A 22 -20.00 17.73 5.20
CA LEU A 22 -19.11 16.60 4.97
C LEU A 22 -18.48 16.72 3.58
N PRO A 23 -17.16 16.52 3.40
CA PRO A 23 -16.51 16.47 2.09
C PRO A 23 -17.21 15.47 1.17
N ARG A 24 -17.39 15.83 -0.11
CA ARG A 24 -18.13 15.00 -1.10
C ARG A 24 -17.57 13.58 -1.29
N GLN A 25 -16.31 13.39 -0.98
CA GLN A 25 -15.63 12.10 -1.09
C GLN A 25 -15.98 11.14 0.06
N ILE A 26 -16.44 11.65 1.19
CA ILE A 26 -16.88 10.84 2.31
C ILE A 26 -18.37 10.55 2.09
N THR A 27 -18.67 9.29 1.82
CA THR A 27 -20.06 8.86 1.71
C THR A 27 -20.61 8.42 3.06
N TYR A 28 -21.93 8.50 3.21
CA TYR A 28 -22.58 8.14 4.46
C TYR A 28 -23.86 7.34 4.24
N GLU A 29 -24.25 6.61 5.25
CA GLU A 29 -25.56 5.96 5.33
C GLU A 29 -26.08 5.95 6.77
N PHE A 30 -27.41 6.12 6.90
CA PHE A 30 -28.09 5.84 8.14
C PHE A 30 -28.65 4.42 8.08
N THR A 31 -28.54 3.69 9.17
CA THR A 31 -29.08 2.34 9.30
C THR A 31 -29.82 2.16 10.62
N ASP A 32 -30.81 1.29 10.61
CA ASP A 32 -31.40 0.77 11.83
C ASP A 32 -30.37 -0.13 12.55
N PRO A 33 -30.10 0.09 13.83
CA PRO A 33 -29.09 -0.67 14.55
C PRO A 33 -29.37 -2.18 14.66
N GLN A 34 -30.65 -2.58 14.65
CA GLN A 34 -31.05 -3.98 14.82
C GLN A 34 -31.12 -4.73 13.48
N THR A 35 -31.80 -4.13 12.49
CA THR A 35 -32.03 -4.77 11.20
C THR A 35 -30.97 -4.48 10.16
N GLN A 36 -30.10 -3.49 10.40
CA GLN A 36 -29.11 -2.95 9.45
C GLN A 36 -29.74 -2.41 8.15
N ALA A 37 -31.07 -2.19 8.15
CA ALA A 37 -31.77 -1.62 7.02
C ALA A 37 -31.37 -0.15 6.83
N ARG A 38 -31.15 0.26 5.57
CA ARG A 38 -30.87 1.66 5.22
C ARG A 38 -32.08 2.54 5.46
N LEU A 39 -31.84 3.70 6.04
CA LEU A 39 -32.85 4.70 6.36
C LEU A 39 -32.51 6.01 5.65
N SER A 40 -33.42 6.56 4.88
CA SER A 40 -33.34 7.94 4.36
C SER A 40 -34.28 8.88 5.11
N GLN A 41 -35.30 8.32 5.73
CA GLN A 41 -36.29 9.01 6.56
C GLN A 41 -36.75 8.09 7.68
N ILE A 42 -37.26 8.69 8.72
CA ILE A 42 -37.87 7.98 9.83
C ILE A 42 -39.29 8.50 10.06
N LYS A 43 -40.13 7.64 10.60
CA LYS A 43 -41.52 7.99 10.96
C LYS A 43 -41.78 7.62 12.42
N PHE A 44 -42.14 8.61 13.23
CA PHE A 44 -42.64 8.38 14.57
C PHE A 44 -44.08 7.91 14.48
N THR A 45 -44.36 6.75 15.04
CA THR A 45 -45.73 6.24 15.21
C THR A 45 -46.29 6.70 16.55
N GLU A 46 -47.59 6.57 16.72
CA GLU A 46 -48.27 6.95 17.95
C GLU A 46 -47.66 6.22 19.17
N GLY A 47 -47.32 6.97 20.21
CA GLY A 47 -46.71 6.44 21.43
C GLY A 47 -45.17 6.22 21.35
N VAL A 48 -44.55 6.36 20.18
CA VAL A 48 -43.10 6.30 20.03
C VAL A 48 -42.52 7.70 20.05
N THR A 49 -41.66 7.98 21.03
CA THR A 49 -41.04 9.29 21.21
C THR A 49 -39.49 9.26 20.99
N SER A 50 -38.88 8.08 20.90
CA SER A 50 -37.46 7.95 20.68
C SER A 50 -37.14 6.85 19.65
N MET A 51 -36.17 7.09 18.81
CA MET A 51 -35.64 6.12 17.83
C MET A 51 -34.12 6.10 17.85
N GLN A 52 -33.54 4.90 17.79
CA GLN A 52 -32.12 4.70 17.68
C GLN A 52 -31.71 4.57 16.22
N LEU A 53 -30.57 5.16 15.83
CA LEU A 53 -30.04 5.19 14.49
C LEU A 53 -28.53 4.97 14.54
N SER A 54 -27.97 4.30 13.54
CA SER A 54 -26.54 4.27 13.34
C SER A 54 -26.17 5.05 12.09
N LEU A 55 -25.23 5.99 12.21
CA LEU A 55 -24.62 6.71 11.10
C LEU A 55 -23.27 6.07 10.79
N ARG A 56 -23.10 5.59 9.57
CA ARG A 56 -21.84 5.06 9.04
C ARG A 56 -21.25 6.03 8.03
N LEU A 57 -19.95 6.28 8.17
CA LEU A 57 -19.18 7.08 7.23
C LEU A 57 -18.15 6.19 6.54
N TYR A 58 -18.01 6.36 5.23
CA TYR A 58 -17.05 5.65 4.41
C TYR A 58 -16.03 6.62 3.85
N LEU A 59 -14.78 6.48 4.31
CA LEU A 59 -13.68 7.29 3.83
C LEU A 59 -13.18 6.78 2.48
N PRO A 60 -12.73 7.66 1.58
CA PRO A 60 -12.11 7.26 0.33
C PRO A 60 -10.80 6.52 0.57
N LYS A 61 -10.45 5.60 -0.33
CA LYS A 61 -9.15 4.88 -0.25
C LYS A 61 -7.96 5.83 -0.42
N ASN A 62 -8.11 6.85 -1.26
CA ASN A 62 -7.13 7.90 -1.50
C ASN A 62 -7.73 9.22 -1.01
N ALA A 63 -7.09 9.84 -0.03
CA ALA A 63 -7.44 11.16 0.42
C ALA A 63 -6.96 12.19 -0.63
N ASP A 64 -7.80 13.17 -0.96
CA ASP A 64 -7.42 14.33 -1.74
C ASP A 64 -7.29 15.57 -0.85
N GLU A 65 -7.21 16.75 -1.48
CA GLU A 65 -7.08 18.03 -0.78
C GLU A 65 -8.22 18.33 0.21
N GLN A 66 -9.40 17.71 0.04
CA GLN A 66 -10.56 17.94 0.90
C GLN A 66 -10.56 17.07 2.16
N VAL A 67 -9.87 15.91 2.12
CA VAL A 67 -9.76 14.99 3.25
C VAL A 67 -8.33 14.96 3.74
N VAL A 68 -7.95 15.95 4.53
CA VAL A 68 -6.60 16.07 5.05
C VAL A 68 -6.41 15.11 6.23
N ILE A 69 -5.40 14.25 6.11
CA ILE A 69 -5.04 13.29 7.17
C ILE A 69 -4.66 14.03 8.46
N ASP A 70 -5.12 13.50 9.59
CA ASP A 70 -4.91 14.02 10.95
C ASP A 70 -5.47 15.44 11.20
N LYS A 71 -6.35 15.92 10.32
CA LYS A 71 -7.16 17.11 10.59
C LYS A 71 -8.61 16.72 10.87
N PRO A 72 -9.21 17.25 11.94
CA PRO A 72 -10.61 17.00 12.23
C PRO A 72 -11.50 17.65 11.16
N ILE A 73 -12.54 16.93 10.77
CA ILE A 73 -13.59 17.40 9.87
C ILE A 73 -14.87 17.46 10.68
N GLU A 74 -15.40 18.65 10.85
CA GLU A 74 -16.66 18.90 11.52
C GLU A 74 -17.82 18.82 10.53
N PHE A 75 -18.89 18.17 10.92
CA PHE A 75 -20.09 18.02 10.11
C PHE A 75 -21.32 17.94 11.00
N TYR A 76 -22.49 18.09 10.41
CA TYR A 76 -23.76 18.04 11.14
C TYR A 76 -24.66 16.95 10.57
N THR A 77 -25.34 16.26 11.47
CA THR A 77 -26.43 15.35 11.15
C THR A 77 -27.74 16.03 11.50
N LEU A 78 -28.68 16.03 10.57
CA LEU A 78 -29.94 16.73 10.68
C LEU A 78 -31.13 15.77 10.53
N ALA A 79 -32.16 16.01 11.32
CA ALA A 79 -33.47 15.41 11.13
C ALA A 79 -34.45 16.52 10.75
N LEU A 80 -34.94 16.47 9.52
CA LEU A 80 -35.65 17.58 8.86
C LEU A 80 -37.07 17.16 8.53
N ASP A 81 -38.05 18.02 8.86
CA ASP A 81 -39.38 17.91 8.29
C ASP A 81 -39.41 18.38 6.81
N ASN A 82 -40.57 18.39 6.18
CA ASN A 82 -40.69 18.74 4.76
C ASN A 82 -40.34 20.21 4.49
N GLU A 83 -40.72 21.15 5.38
CA GLU A 83 -40.40 22.57 5.19
C GLU A 83 -38.92 22.83 5.39
N GLN A 84 -38.32 22.27 6.43
CA GLN A 84 -36.92 22.38 6.72
C GLN A 84 -36.06 21.73 5.61
N SER A 85 -36.52 20.61 5.02
CA SER A 85 -35.86 19.95 3.89
C SER A 85 -35.83 20.85 2.66
N ALA A 86 -36.90 21.56 2.33
CA ALA A 86 -36.94 22.51 1.21
C ALA A 86 -35.96 23.69 1.44
N ARG A 87 -35.96 24.25 2.66
CA ARG A 87 -35.08 25.36 3.04
C ARG A 87 -33.62 24.98 2.96
N ILE A 88 -33.23 23.82 3.45
CA ILE A 88 -31.81 23.38 3.37
C ILE A 88 -31.37 23.10 1.94
N GLU A 89 -32.22 22.55 1.08
CA GLU A 89 -31.94 22.34 -0.33
C GLU A 89 -31.70 23.69 -1.03
N GLU A 90 -32.45 24.71 -0.76
CA GLU A 90 -32.25 26.07 -1.25
C GLU A 90 -30.87 26.64 -0.78
N MET A 91 -30.56 26.47 0.51
CA MET A 91 -29.25 26.94 1.06
C MET A 91 -28.08 26.22 0.42
N LEU A 92 -28.14 24.90 0.27
CA LEU A 92 -27.10 24.09 -0.33
C LEU A 92 -26.95 24.30 -1.84
N SER A 93 -27.98 24.81 -2.53
CA SER A 93 -27.86 25.20 -3.94
C SER A 93 -26.95 26.42 -4.14
N LYS A 94 -26.85 27.27 -3.13
CA LYS A 94 -26.07 28.53 -3.15
C LYS A 94 -24.66 28.37 -2.59
N LYS A 95 -24.44 27.41 -1.70
CA LYS A 95 -23.15 27.18 -1.04
C LYS A 95 -22.98 25.73 -0.60
N THR A 96 -21.74 25.31 -0.50
CA THR A 96 -21.38 23.93 -0.13
C THR A 96 -21.20 23.71 1.37
N HIS A 97 -21.06 24.80 2.13
CA HIS A 97 -20.83 24.75 3.58
C HIS A 97 -21.79 25.71 4.30
N LEU A 98 -22.47 25.25 5.33
CA LEU A 98 -23.38 26.02 6.15
C LEU A 98 -22.69 26.40 7.45
N SER A 99 -22.90 27.65 7.91
CA SER A 99 -22.41 28.08 9.21
C SER A 99 -23.26 27.48 10.35
N PRO A 100 -22.72 27.41 11.57
CA PRO A 100 -23.51 26.96 12.74
C PRO A 100 -24.78 27.73 12.92
N GLU A 101 -24.77 29.06 12.73
CA GLU A 101 -25.94 29.94 12.89
C GLU A 101 -27.02 29.62 11.83
N GLU A 102 -26.62 29.28 10.61
CA GLU A 102 -27.55 28.88 9.56
C GLU A 102 -28.21 27.54 9.87
N ILE A 103 -27.45 26.58 10.42
CA ILE A 103 -27.99 25.29 10.86
C ILE A 103 -28.98 25.47 12.02
N GLU A 104 -28.64 26.30 13.01
CA GLU A 104 -29.52 26.62 14.11
C GLU A 104 -30.80 27.34 13.66
N SER A 105 -30.71 28.20 12.64
CA SER A 105 -31.86 28.93 12.07
C SER A 105 -32.92 28.01 11.46
N LEU A 106 -32.55 26.79 11.07
CA LEU A 106 -33.48 25.78 10.57
C LEU A 106 -34.43 25.26 11.67
N ARG A 107 -34.04 25.40 12.95
CA ARG A 107 -34.79 24.85 14.10
C ARG A 107 -35.07 23.35 13.96
N ALA A 108 -34.22 22.65 13.25
CA ALA A 108 -34.29 21.20 13.03
C ALA A 108 -33.55 20.45 14.14
N GLY A 109 -33.89 19.21 14.35
CA GLY A 109 -33.06 18.31 15.16
C GLY A 109 -31.69 18.19 14.53
N ASN A 110 -30.65 18.58 15.27
CA ASN A 110 -29.29 18.55 14.76
C ASN A 110 -28.30 18.06 15.81
N VAL A 111 -27.20 17.48 15.35
CA VAL A 111 -26.04 17.14 16.18
C VAL A 111 -24.77 17.44 15.41
N ARG A 112 -23.83 18.13 16.05
CA ARG A 112 -22.48 18.37 15.55
C ARG A 112 -21.64 17.15 15.86
N LEU A 113 -20.97 16.65 14.84
CA LEU A 113 -20.09 15.49 14.91
C LEU A 113 -18.73 15.86 14.32
N GLU A 114 -17.71 15.10 14.68
CA GLU A 114 -16.36 15.29 14.19
C GLU A 114 -15.77 13.94 13.78
N ILE A 115 -15.14 13.87 12.60
CA ILE A 115 -14.35 12.73 12.18
C ILE A 115 -12.89 13.14 12.02
N LEU A 116 -11.98 12.33 12.57
CA LEU A 116 -10.55 12.50 12.40
C LEU A 116 -10.03 11.42 11.43
N PRO A 117 -9.84 11.74 10.13
CA PRO A 117 -9.29 10.80 9.17
C PRO A 117 -7.87 10.43 9.56
N ARG A 118 -7.61 9.15 9.81
CA ARG A 118 -6.28 8.68 10.12
C ARG A 118 -5.70 7.91 8.95
N GLY A 119 -4.56 8.37 8.46
CA GLY A 119 -3.84 7.69 7.40
C GLY A 119 -3.25 6.36 7.85
N VAL A 120 -2.98 5.51 6.88
CA VAL A 120 -2.34 4.20 7.06
C VAL A 120 -0.97 4.23 6.38
N GLY A 121 0.07 3.82 7.11
CA GLY A 121 1.38 3.53 6.52
C GLY A 121 1.31 2.18 5.79
N ARG A 122 1.72 2.17 4.53
CA ARG A 122 1.85 0.93 3.74
C ARG A 122 3.03 1.06 2.81
N ILE A 123 3.92 0.10 2.86
CA ILE A 123 5.09 0.02 2.00
C ILE A 123 4.96 -1.20 1.08
N GLU A 124 5.31 -1.04 -0.16
CA GLU A 124 5.38 -2.11 -1.16
C GLU A 124 6.78 -2.14 -1.74
N VAL A 125 7.33 -3.35 -1.88
CA VAL A 125 8.63 -3.57 -2.49
C VAL A 125 8.44 -4.38 -3.76
N GLN A 126 8.90 -3.84 -4.88
CA GLN A 126 8.85 -4.47 -6.19
C GLN A 126 10.27 -4.71 -6.70
N ALA A 127 10.54 -5.92 -7.14
CA ALA A 127 11.76 -6.28 -7.84
C ALA A 127 11.42 -6.75 -9.25
N LEU A 128 12.13 -6.24 -10.25
CA LEU A 128 11.91 -6.58 -11.66
C LEU A 128 12.29 -8.04 -11.96
N ASN A 129 13.32 -8.53 -11.29
CA ASN A 129 13.78 -9.90 -11.44
C ASN A 129 14.15 -10.46 -10.06
N LEU A 130 13.61 -11.63 -9.74
CA LEU A 130 13.90 -12.36 -8.51
C LEU A 130 14.72 -13.63 -8.77
N TYR A 131 15.08 -13.91 -10.04
CA TYR A 131 15.95 -15.02 -10.42
C TYR A 131 17.20 -14.50 -11.09
N HIS A 132 18.36 -14.93 -10.62
CA HIS A 132 19.66 -14.57 -11.16
C HIS A 132 20.53 -15.82 -11.34
N GLU A 133 21.27 -15.87 -12.44
CA GLU A 133 22.27 -16.89 -12.70
C GLU A 133 23.64 -16.23 -12.73
N ILE A 134 24.58 -16.72 -11.93
CA ILE A 134 25.94 -16.22 -11.81
C ILE A 134 26.94 -17.38 -11.86
N ARG A 135 28.20 -17.05 -12.11
CA ARG A 135 29.31 -17.98 -11.99
C ARG A 135 30.04 -17.75 -10.68
N VAL A 136 30.75 -18.79 -10.22
CA VAL A 136 31.64 -18.65 -9.06
C VAL A 136 32.57 -17.45 -9.24
N GLY A 137 32.55 -16.51 -8.28
CA GLY A 137 33.33 -15.28 -8.28
C GLY A 137 32.62 -14.05 -8.88
N GLU A 138 31.34 -14.17 -9.27
CA GLU A 138 30.52 -13.05 -9.73
C GLU A 138 29.53 -12.61 -8.63
N ASN A 139 29.16 -11.33 -8.65
CA ASN A 139 28.17 -10.74 -7.75
C ASN A 139 26.82 -10.60 -8.46
N VAL A 140 25.74 -10.55 -7.68
CA VAL A 140 24.40 -10.22 -8.19
C VAL A 140 24.11 -8.76 -7.87
N LYS A 141 23.83 -7.98 -8.89
CA LYS A 141 23.35 -6.60 -8.77
C LYS A 141 21.89 -6.55 -9.15
N MET A 142 21.06 -6.03 -8.26
CA MET A 142 19.64 -5.87 -8.52
C MET A 142 19.11 -4.53 -8.00
N GLU A 143 18.03 -4.10 -8.61
CA GLU A 143 17.29 -2.92 -8.19
C GLU A 143 15.94 -3.35 -7.60
N VAL A 144 15.58 -2.75 -6.47
CA VAL A 144 14.26 -2.85 -5.89
C VAL A 144 13.64 -1.46 -5.83
N ARG A 145 12.35 -1.38 -6.17
CA ARG A 145 11.56 -0.17 -6.03
C ARG A 145 10.77 -0.27 -4.74
N VAL A 146 10.93 0.72 -3.91
CA VAL A 146 10.20 0.87 -2.67
C VAL A 146 9.16 1.94 -2.88
N LYS A 147 7.88 1.59 -2.76
CA LYS A 147 6.75 2.48 -3.01
C LYS A 147 5.90 2.66 -1.77
N ASN A 148 5.54 3.89 -1.47
CA ASN A 148 4.53 4.18 -0.45
C ASN A 148 3.13 4.06 -1.08
N THR A 149 2.44 2.97 -0.80
CA THR A 149 1.05 2.73 -1.22
C THR A 149 0.03 3.07 -0.14
N GLY A 150 0.51 3.60 0.98
CA GLY A 150 -0.32 4.11 2.06
C GLY A 150 -0.71 5.58 1.86
N THR A 151 -1.39 6.12 2.87
CA THR A 151 -1.84 7.53 2.91
C THR A 151 -1.03 8.38 3.87
N ARG A 152 -0.06 7.78 4.58
CA ARG A 152 0.86 8.48 5.48
C ARG A 152 2.27 8.54 4.92
N LEU A 153 2.99 9.59 5.30
CA LEU A 153 4.43 9.68 5.10
C LEU A 153 5.10 8.49 5.79
N LEU A 154 5.99 7.81 5.08
CA LEU A 154 6.88 6.80 5.64
C LEU A 154 8.22 7.43 5.97
N ASN A 155 8.78 7.03 7.10
CA ASN A 155 10.07 7.51 7.60
C ASN A 155 11.00 6.33 7.86
N ASN A 156 12.31 6.58 7.78
CA ASN A 156 13.35 5.62 8.13
C ASN A 156 13.16 4.26 7.45
N ILE A 157 12.97 4.28 6.13
CA ILE A 157 12.82 3.04 5.36
C ILE A 157 14.20 2.39 5.24
N ARG A 158 14.31 1.16 5.72
CA ARG A 158 15.52 0.34 5.64
C ARG A 158 15.21 -0.98 4.98
N ILE A 159 16.15 -1.41 4.15
CA ILE A 159 16.13 -2.73 3.55
C ILE A 159 17.18 -3.59 4.25
N TYR A 160 16.75 -4.72 4.74
CA TYR A 160 17.58 -5.75 5.34
C TYR A 160 17.63 -6.97 4.42
N THR A 161 18.73 -7.67 4.46
CA THR A 161 18.93 -8.90 3.70
C THR A 161 19.25 -10.05 4.65
N ASP A 162 18.48 -11.13 4.56
CA ASP A 162 18.82 -12.40 5.20
C ASP A 162 19.62 -13.22 4.21
N LEU A 163 20.88 -13.46 4.51
CA LEU A 163 21.84 -14.02 3.58
C LEU A 163 22.18 -15.47 3.91
N PRO A 164 22.53 -16.30 2.91
CA PRO A 164 23.19 -17.57 3.15
C PRO A 164 24.53 -17.40 3.89
N LEU A 165 25.03 -18.50 4.44
CA LEU A 165 26.26 -18.48 5.22
C LEU A 165 27.44 -17.89 4.43
N ASN A 166 28.21 -17.00 5.05
CA ASN A 166 29.37 -16.29 4.51
C ASN A 166 29.10 -15.35 3.32
N TRP A 167 27.83 -15.15 2.92
CA TRP A 167 27.48 -14.13 1.95
C TRP A 167 27.49 -12.75 2.60
N ARG A 168 27.69 -11.71 1.79
CA ARG A 168 27.57 -10.31 2.17
C ARG A 168 26.64 -9.60 1.21
N SER A 169 26.10 -8.45 1.62
CA SER A 169 25.35 -7.56 0.77
C SER A 169 25.73 -6.12 0.98
N GLU A 170 25.57 -5.31 -0.06
CA GLU A 170 25.61 -3.85 0.03
C GLU A 170 24.26 -3.33 -0.46
N VAL A 171 23.66 -2.42 0.32
CA VAL A 171 22.38 -1.79 0.02
C VAL A 171 22.62 -0.28 -0.11
N LYS A 172 22.22 0.32 -1.23
CA LYS A 172 22.41 1.74 -1.54
C LYS A 172 21.15 2.38 -2.13
N PRO A 173 20.58 3.41 -1.48
CA PRO A 173 20.95 3.93 -0.15
C PRO A 173 20.63 2.93 0.97
N ASP A 174 21.37 2.96 2.06
CA ASP A 174 21.15 2.15 3.26
C ASP A 174 19.92 2.60 4.06
N LEU A 175 19.55 3.88 3.90
CA LEU A 175 18.43 4.53 4.53
C LEU A 175 17.74 5.49 3.56
N VAL A 176 16.44 5.31 3.32
CA VAL A 176 15.58 6.32 2.73
C VAL A 176 14.88 7.07 3.85
N ALA A 177 15.25 8.34 4.03
CA ALA A 177 14.81 9.14 5.18
C ALA A 177 13.29 9.30 5.23
N THR A 178 12.68 9.65 4.10
CA THR A 178 11.24 9.89 3.98
C THR A 178 10.74 9.45 2.61
N LEU A 179 9.47 8.97 2.56
CA LEU A 179 8.80 8.64 1.31
C LEU A 179 7.34 9.09 1.40
N GLU A 180 7.00 10.09 0.60
CA GLU A 180 5.64 10.63 0.54
C GLU A 180 4.66 9.65 -0.11
N GLN A 181 3.37 9.91 0.07
CA GLN A 181 2.30 9.12 -0.54
C GLN A 181 2.47 9.02 -2.06
N ASN A 182 2.29 7.83 -2.61
CA ASN A 182 2.41 7.50 -4.04
C ASN A 182 3.80 7.73 -4.66
N LYS A 183 4.80 8.11 -3.86
CA LYS A 183 6.19 8.20 -4.32
C LYS A 183 6.89 6.86 -4.23
N GLU A 184 7.90 6.71 -5.06
CA GLU A 184 8.78 5.54 -5.07
C GLU A 184 10.24 5.96 -5.05
N GLU A 185 11.07 5.09 -4.50
CA GLU A 185 12.53 5.23 -4.45
C GLU A 185 13.19 3.95 -4.92
N ILE A 186 14.31 4.07 -5.64
CA ILE A 186 15.08 2.95 -6.14
C ILE A 186 16.23 2.66 -5.18
N VAL A 187 16.32 1.41 -4.76
CA VAL A 187 17.41 0.93 -3.90
C VAL A 187 18.16 -0.18 -4.63
N ASN A 188 19.47 -0.02 -4.72
CA ASN A 188 20.37 -1.00 -5.33
C ASN A 188 20.87 -1.97 -4.27
N ILE A 189 20.82 -3.26 -4.58
CA ILE A 189 21.31 -4.32 -3.72
C ILE A 189 22.34 -5.13 -4.48
N ASP A 190 23.55 -5.21 -3.93
CA ASP A 190 24.62 -6.08 -4.41
C ASP A 190 24.74 -7.28 -3.46
N PHE A 191 24.45 -8.50 -3.94
CA PHE A 191 24.76 -9.73 -3.21
C PHE A 191 26.15 -10.22 -3.60
N ILE A 192 27.00 -10.47 -2.61
CA ILE A 192 28.40 -10.80 -2.75
C ILE A 192 28.61 -12.19 -2.16
N PRO A 193 28.62 -13.25 -3.00
CA PRO A 193 28.98 -14.59 -2.57
C PRO A 193 30.45 -14.66 -2.12
N PRO A 194 30.81 -15.61 -1.24
CA PRO A 194 32.22 -15.88 -0.95
C PRO A 194 32.95 -16.42 -2.18
N ALA A 195 34.25 -16.23 -2.24
CA ALA A 195 35.07 -16.63 -3.40
C ALA A 195 35.05 -18.16 -3.66
N ASP A 196 34.79 -18.94 -2.61
CA ASP A 196 34.71 -20.40 -2.61
C ASP A 196 33.27 -20.91 -2.57
N VAL A 197 32.31 -20.10 -2.99
CA VAL A 197 30.89 -20.49 -3.01
C VAL A 197 30.70 -21.78 -3.83
N SER A 198 29.95 -22.72 -3.27
CA SER A 198 29.60 -23.95 -3.96
C SER A 198 28.59 -23.72 -5.08
N VAL A 199 28.68 -24.55 -6.13
CA VAL A 199 27.65 -24.59 -7.20
C VAL A 199 26.32 -25.06 -6.60
N GLY A 200 25.23 -24.34 -6.92
CA GLY A 200 23.90 -24.66 -6.38
C GLY A 200 22.97 -23.47 -6.34
N ASP A 201 21.81 -23.66 -5.73
CA ASP A 201 20.77 -22.66 -5.60
C ASP A 201 20.78 -22.04 -4.20
N TYR A 202 20.68 -20.74 -4.15
CA TYR A 202 20.68 -19.92 -2.93
C TYR A 202 19.47 -19.01 -2.92
N GLU A 203 18.85 -18.81 -1.73
CA GLU A 203 17.63 -18.03 -1.58
C GLU A 203 17.79 -16.93 -0.51
N PRO A 204 18.59 -15.88 -0.77
CA PRO A 204 18.58 -14.72 0.11
C PRO A 204 17.21 -14.06 0.14
N LYS A 205 16.85 -13.47 1.31
CA LYS A 205 15.59 -12.75 1.48
C LYS A 205 15.83 -11.26 1.66
N ILE A 206 14.94 -10.47 1.11
CA ILE A 206 14.90 -9.02 1.28
C ILE A 206 13.72 -8.71 2.18
N ARG A 207 13.99 -8.03 3.29
CA ARG A 207 12.98 -7.48 4.22
C ARG A 207 13.07 -5.97 4.24
N THR A 208 11.93 -5.32 4.32
CA THR A 208 11.87 -3.86 4.35
C THR A 208 11.01 -3.41 5.50
N GLU A 209 11.52 -2.47 6.25
CA GLU A 209 10.89 -1.88 7.42
C GLU A 209 10.91 -0.36 7.32
N CYS A 210 9.87 0.25 7.84
CA CYS A 210 9.78 1.71 7.95
C CYS A 210 8.93 2.09 9.17
N ILE A 211 8.87 3.39 9.43
CA ILE A 211 8.04 3.95 10.49
C ILE A 211 6.97 4.87 9.86
N ALA A 212 5.72 4.66 10.23
CA ALA A 212 4.62 5.56 9.93
C ALA A 212 3.89 5.91 11.23
N ALA A 213 3.81 7.21 11.58
CA ALA A 213 3.17 7.68 12.83
C ALA A 213 3.62 6.91 14.07
N ASN A 214 4.92 6.77 14.28
CA ASN A 214 5.56 6.03 15.38
C ASN A 214 5.19 4.53 15.46
N ARG A 215 4.69 3.95 14.39
CA ARG A 215 4.43 2.51 14.28
C ARG A 215 5.32 1.91 13.22
N ARG A 216 5.86 0.73 13.51
CA ARG A 216 6.62 -0.06 12.54
C ARG A 216 5.67 -0.60 11.48
N VAL A 217 6.08 -0.48 10.24
CA VAL A 217 5.40 -0.99 9.06
C VAL A 217 6.41 -1.83 8.28
N GLU A 218 6.01 -3.02 7.93
CA GLU A 218 6.83 -3.98 7.20
C GLU A 218 6.18 -4.29 5.84
N SER A 219 7.01 -4.59 4.84
CA SER A 219 6.54 -5.16 3.59
C SER A 219 6.53 -6.69 3.66
N GLU A 220 5.92 -7.32 2.67
CA GLU A 220 6.13 -8.75 2.43
C GLU A 220 7.60 -9.02 2.06
N ASP A 221 8.17 -10.08 2.62
CA ASP A 221 9.50 -10.55 2.29
C ASP A 221 9.61 -10.94 0.81
N LYS A 222 10.70 -10.57 0.17
CA LYS A 222 11.00 -11.01 -1.21
C LYS A 222 12.13 -12.03 -1.19
N ILE A 223 11.89 -13.21 -1.73
CA ILE A 223 12.89 -14.27 -1.87
C ILE A 223 13.55 -14.11 -3.24
N VAL A 224 14.84 -13.93 -3.25
CA VAL A 224 15.65 -13.89 -4.47
C VAL A 224 16.27 -15.26 -4.68
N ARG A 225 16.14 -15.84 -5.88
CA ARG A 225 16.78 -17.11 -6.23
C ARG A 225 18.03 -16.84 -7.04
N ILE A 226 19.15 -17.32 -6.55
CA ILE A 226 20.46 -17.15 -7.19
C ILE A 226 21.02 -18.54 -7.49
N HIS A 227 21.12 -18.87 -8.78
CA HIS A 227 21.78 -20.08 -9.24
C HIS A 227 23.26 -19.80 -9.48
N VAL A 228 24.13 -20.46 -8.73
CA VAL A 228 25.59 -20.36 -8.90
C VAL A 228 26.06 -21.52 -9.75
N SER A 229 26.61 -21.24 -10.93
CA SER A 229 27.15 -22.20 -11.85
C SER A 229 28.72 -22.25 -11.78
N ALA A 230 29.29 -23.34 -12.22
CA ALA A 230 30.74 -23.50 -12.22
C ALA A 230 31.42 -22.48 -13.15
N LYS A 231 32.61 -22.01 -12.76
CA LYS A 231 33.44 -21.17 -13.60
C LYS A 231 33.99 -22.00 -14.74
N THR A 232 33.59 -21.74 -15.98
CA THR A 232 34.07 -22.45 -17.16
C THR A 232 35.48 -22.04 -17.43
N ASN A 233 36.43 -23.00 -17.38
CA ASN A 233 37.83 -22.75 -17.73
C ASN A 233 38.00 -22.85 -19.25
N VAL A 234 37.67 -21.77 -19.96
CA VAL A 234 37.74 -21.69 -21.43
C VAL A 234 39.15 -21.97 -21.93
N LEU A 235 40.17 -21.48 -21.22
CA LEU A 235 41.60 -21.73 -21.58
C LEU A 235 41.94 -23.22 -21.49
N GLY A 236 41.49 -23.92 -20.46
CA GLY A 236 41.73 -25.36 -20.34
C GLY A 236 41.03 -26.16 -21.42
N ILE A 237 39.81 -25.84 -21.77
CA ILE A 237 39.05 -26.49 -22.85
C ILE A 237 39.71 -26.22 -24.19
N THR A 238 40.10 -24.97 -24.47
CA THR A 238 40.80 -24.61 -25.73
C THR A 238 42.15 -25.33 -25.85
N ALA A 239 42.92 -25.38 -24.78
CA ALA A 239 44.19 -26.12 -24.76
C ALA A 239 44.00 -27.62 -25.02
N LEU A 240 42.95 -28.23 -24.42
CA LEU A 240 42.59 -29.64 -24.64
C LEU A 240 42.22 -29.88 -26.11
N ILE A 241 41.41 -29.02 -26.71
CA ILE A 241 41.00 -29.12 -28.12
C ILE A 241 42.21 -29.01 -29.05
N VAL A 242 43.11 -28.04 -28.82
CA VAL A 242 44.33 -27.87 -29.60
C VAL A 242 45.24 -29.11 -29.50
N LEU A 243 45.36 -29.67 -28.30
CA LEU A 243 46.15 -30.88 -28.06
C LEU A 243 45.58 -32.09 -28.81
N LEU A 244 44.23 -32.27 -28.76
CA LEU A 244 43.53 -33.34 -29.48
C LEU A 244 43.71 -33.22 -31.02
N ILE A 245 43.55 -32.00 -31.55
CA ILE A 245 43.78 -31.74 -32.98
C ILE A 245 45.23 -32.02 -33.36
N GLY A 246 46.18 -31.55 -32.54
CA GLY A 246 47.59 -31.83 -32.76
C GLY A 246 47.96 -33.33 -32.78
N LEU A 247 47.36 -34.10 -31.88
CA LEU A 247 47.53 -35.54 -31.79
C LEU A 247 46.94 -36.25 -33.02
N LEU A 248 45.70 -35.83 -33.46
CA LEU A 248 45.11 -36.35 -34.68
C LEU A 248 45.98 -36.11 -35.94
N VAL A 249 46.47 -34.87 -36.09
CA VAL A 249 47.38 -34.53 -37.20
C VAL A 249 48.65 -35.35 -37.11
N GLY A 250 49.24 -35.53 -35.93
CA GLY A 250 50.38 -36.35 -35.68
C GLY A 250 50.19 -37.80 -36.12
N ILE A 251 49.09 -38.43 -35.76
CA ILE A 251 48.74 -39.80 -36.15
C ILE A 251 48.60 -39.91 -37.68
N VAL A 252 47.92 -38.96 -38.32
CA VAL A 252 47.78 -38.98 -39.79
C VAL A 252 49.10 -38.83 -40.49
N VAL A 253 49.91 -37.86 -40.07
CA VAL A 253 51.25 -37.65 -40.66
C VAL A 253 52.13 -38.87 -40.45
N PHE A 254 52.12 -39.48 -39.26
CA PHE A 254 52.90 -40.70 -38.97
C PHE A 254 52.40 -41.89 -39.80
N GLY A 255 51.08 -42.08 -39.94
CA GLY A 255 50.49 -43.11 -40.78
C GLY A 255 50.84 -42.98 -42.24
N ILE A 256 50.82 -41.76 -42.79
CA ILE A 256 51.26 -41.50 -44.19
C ILE A 256 52.76 -41.81 -44.37
N LYS A 257 53.60 -41.46 -43.37
CA LYS A 257 55.03 -41.71 -43.42
C LYS A 257 55.38 -43.21 -43.34
N LEU A 258 54.57 -43.98 -42.59
CA LEU A 258 54.77 -45.46 -42.52
C LEU A 258 54.32 -46.16 -43.78
N THR A 259 53.28 -45.69 -44.46
CA THR A 259 52.67 -46.30 -45.67
C THR A 259 53.55 -46.00 -46.94
N ARG A 260 54.48 -45.04 -46.87
CA ARG A 260 55.41 -44.66 -47.96
C ARG A 260 56.72 -45.36 -47.91
N ARG A 261 56.91 -46.32 -47.06
CA ARG A 261 58.02 -47.26 -47.07
C ARG A 261 57.53 -48.63 -47.58
#